data_a13bea4c9e20f706cc8582a1bccc2bda
#
_entry.id   a13bea4c9e20f706cc8582a1bccc2bda
#
_cell.length_a   1.000
_cell.length_b   1.000
_cell.length_c   1.000
_cell.angle_alpha   90.00
_cell.angle_beta   90.00
_cell.angle_gamma   90.00
#
_symmetry.space_group_name_H-M   'P 1'
#
loop_
_entity.id
_entity.type
_entity.pdbx_description
1 polymer ?
#
loop_
_entity_poly.entity_id
_entity_poly.type
_entity_poly.pdbx_seq_one_letter_code
_entity_poly.pdbx_strand_id
1 'polypeptide(L)'
;MENKIDACLHLALCQEHLGHTEKAVEALLKSFLYDSPRGEACCELGRMKMKEEKYREAAYWYTQALSSRPAEQTGAFVRKDCYGFLPSIQLCVCYDRLGDHRRAWHYHLKSQKLKPEHPSVRQNQTYFEHKLKHPAEGQPSAL
;
A
#
# COMPACT_ATOMS: atom_id res chain seq x y z
N MET A 1 -19.66 -15.43 5.79
CA MET A 1 -18.55 -15.15 4.84
C MET A 1 -17.69 -14.00 5.31
N GLU A 2 -18.30 -12.85 5.61
CA GLU A 2 -17.58 -11.68 6.08
C GLU A 2 -16.83 -11.93 7.39
N ASN A 3 -17.45 -12.64 8.34
CA ASN A 3 -16.80 -12.95 9.60
C ASN A 3 -15.53 -13.78 9.41
N LYS A 4 -15.49 -14.63 8.39
CA LYS A 4 -14.30 -15.45 8.10
C LYS A 4 -13.15 -14.61 7.57
N ILE A 5 -13.46 -13.61 6.74
CA ILE A 5 -12.45 -12.71 6.19
C ILE A 5 -11.88 -11.84 7.31
N ASP A 6 -12.75 -11.26 8.13
CA ASP A 6 -12.31 -10.45 9.26
C ASP A 6 -11.49 -11.27 10.26
N ALA A 7 -11.88 -12.53 10.49
CA ALA A 7 -11.11 -13.43 11.34
C ALA A 7 -9.70 -13.68 10.78
N CYS A 8 -9.59 -13.84 9.46
CA CYS A 8 -8.28 -14.00 8.82
C CYS A 8 -7.41 -12.76 9.00
N LEU A 9 -8.00 -11.56 8.85
CA LEU A 9 -7.27 -10.32 9.05
C LEU A 9 -6.78 -10.18 10.49
N HIS A 10 -7.65 -10.45 11.47
CA HIS A 10 -7.28 -10.39 12.88
C HIS A 10 -6.23 -11.42 13.24
N LEU A 11 -6.36 -12.63 12.72
CA LEU A 11 -5.37 -13.68 12.94
C LEU A 11 -4.00 -13.26 12.38
N ALA A 12 -4.00 -12.67 11.20
CA ALA A 12 -2.75 -12.20 10.59
C ALA A 12 -2.06 -11.15 11.46
N LEU A 13 -2.81 -10.19 11.98
CA LEU A 13 -2.26 -9.16 12.86
C LEU A 13 -1.69 -9.77 14.13
N CYS A 14 -2.39 -10.74 14.72
CA CYS A 14 -1.92 -11.44 15.92
C CYS A 14 -0.64 -12.21 15.64
N GLN A 15 -0.58 -12.95 14.54
CA GLN A 15 0.60 -13.73 14.18
C GLN A 15 1.79 -12.83 13.92
N GLU A 16 1.58 -11.71 13.25
CA GLU A 16 2.66 -10.75 13.01
C GLU A 16 3.18 -10.17 14.33
N HIS A 17 2.27 -9.83 15.22
CA HIS A 17 2.64 -9.27 16.52
C HIS A 17 3.48 -10.25 17.33
N LEU A 18 3.22 -11.55 17.17
CA LEU A 18 4.01 -12.61 17.81
C LEU A 18 5.31 -12.93 17.07
N GLY A 19 5.58 -12.24 15.97
CA GLY A 19 6.78 -12.48 15.16
C GLY A 19 6.66 -13.63 14.17
N HIS A 20 5.45 -14.17 13.99
CA HIS A 20 5.19 -15.30 13.08
C HIS A 20 4.79 -14.76 11.70
N THR A 21 5.74 -14.18 10.96
CA THR A 21 5.47 -13.52 9.69
C THR A 21 4.86 -14.46 8.65
N GLU A 22 5.37 -15.68 8.52
CA GLU A 22 4.84 -16.63 7.52
C GLU A 22 3.39 -17.00 7.82
N LYS A 23 3.05 -17.22 9.09
CA LYS A 23 1.69 -17.52 9.49
C LYS A 23 0.75 -16.35 9.27
N ALA A 24 1.26 -15.12 9.44
CA ALA A 24 0.49 -13.92 9.15
C ALA A 24 0.16 -13.84 7.67
N VAL A 25 1.14 -14.08 6.79
CA VAL A 25 0.93 -14.09 5.34
C VAL A 25 -0.07 -15.18 4.95
N GLU A 26 0.08 -16.38 5.51
CA GLU A 26 -0.86 -17.48 5.25
C GLU A 26 -2.30 -17.11 5.60
N ALA A 27 -2.50 -16.44 6.75
CA ALA A 27 -3.82 -16.02 7.17
C ALA A 27 -4.43 -15.00 6.20
N LEU A 28 -3.62 -14.04 5.72
CA LEU A 28 -4.08 -13.06 4.73
C LEU A 28 -4.46 -13.72 3.41
N LEU A 29 -3.62 -14.63 2.92
CA LEU A 29 -3.88 -15.35 1.68
C LEU A 29 -5.11 -16.24 1.81
N LYS A 30 -5.35 -16.79 2.98
CA LYS A 30 -6.52 -17.63 3.24
C LYS A 30 -7.82 -16.86 3.07
N SER A 31 -7.82 -15.55 3.35
CA SER A 31 -9.02 -14.73 3.16
C SER A 31 -9.48 -14.72 1.70
N PHE A 32 -8.55 -14.96 0.75
CA PHE A 32 -8.86 -14.98 -0.68
C PHE A 32 -9.68 -16.19 -1.09
N LEU A 33 -9.77 -17.21 -0.22
CA LEU A 33 -10.63 -18.37 -0.47
C LEU A 33 -12.11 -18.04 -0.30
N TYR A 34 -12.41 -16.95 0.40
CA TYR A 34 -13.78 -16.60 0.73
C TYR A 34 -14.34 -15.49 -0.17
N ASP A 35 -13.46 -14.68 -0.75
CA ASP A 35 -13.83 -13.60 -1.65
C ASP A 35 -12.57 -13.14 -2.39
N SER A 36 -12.75 -12.32 -3.43
CA SER A 36 -11.61 -11.69 -4.09
C SER A 36 -10.80 -10.86 -3.08
N PRO A 37 -9.50 -10.63 -3.35
CA PRO A 37 -8.66 -9.88 -2.42
C PRO A 37 -9.24 -8.52 -2.07
N ARG A 38 -9.32 -8.24 -0.78
CA ARG A 38 -9.80 -6.96 -0.26
C ARG A 38 -8.64 -5.99 -0.08
N GLY A 39 -8.94 -4.69 -0.19
CA GLY A 39 -7.94 -3.67 -0.01
C GLY A 39 -7.20 -3.77 1.31
N GLU A 40 -7.91 -4.09 2.39
CA GLU A 40 -7.29 -4.26 3.71
C GLU A 40 -6.22 -5.35 3.71
N ALA A 41 -6.54 -6.52 3.15
CA ALA A 41 -5.58 -7.63 3.09
C ALA A 41 -4.41 -7.30 2.18
N CYS A 42 -4.67 -6.68 1.04
CA CYS A 42 -3.63 -6.29 0.09
C CYS A 42 -2.68 -5.25 0.72
N CYS A 43 -3.22 -4.27 1.45
CA CYS A 43 -2.40 -3.28 2.13
C CYS A 43 -1.52 -3.90 3.22
N GLU A 44 -2.05 -4.90 3.95
CA GLU A 44 -1.24 -5.60 4.95
C GLU A 44 -0.10 -6.39 4.32
N LEU A 45 -0.37 -7.09 3.22
CA LEU A 45 0.68 -7.79 2.46
C LEU A 45 1.72 -6.80 1.93
N GLY A 46 1.26 -5.68 1.37
CA GLY A 46 2.16 -4.63 0.90
C GLY A 46 3.04 -4.10 2.03
N ARG A 47 2.45 -3.82 3.19
CA ARG A 47 3.19 -3.32 4.34
C ARG A 47 4.26 -4.30 4.79
N MET A 48 3.94 -5.58 4.83
CA MET A 48 4.90 -6.61 5.20
C MET A 48 6.07 -6.66 4.22
N LYS A 49 5.79 -6.53 2.93
CA LYS A 49 6.85 -6.50 1.91
C LYS A 49 7.69 -5.23 2.00
N MET A 50 7.09 -4.09 2.37
CA MET A 50 7.84 -2.86 2.64
C MET A 50 8.84 -3.05 3.78
N LYS A 51 8.45 -3.72 4.84
CA LYS A 51 9.34 -4.01 5.97
C LYS A 51 10.55 -4.85 5.55
N GLU A 52 10.36 -5.73 4.58
CA GLU A 52 11.42 -6.56 4.02
C GLU A 52 12.20 -5.85 2.92
N GLU A 53 11.86 -4.60 2.63
CA GLU A 53 12.43 -3.81 1.54
C GLU A 53 12.26 -4.46 0.16
N LYS A 54 11.22 -5.27 0.02
CA LYS A 54 10.86 -5.90 -1.25
C LYS A 54 9.85 -5.01 -1.97
N TYR A 55 10.36 -3.92 -2.52
CA TYR A 55 9.51 -2.85 -3.06
C TYR A 55 8.70 -3.25 -4.28
N ARG A 56 9.23 -4.13 -5.12
CA ARG A 56 8.51 -4.61 -6.30
C ARG A 56 7.29 -5.44 -5.89
N GLU A 57 7.49 -6.32 -4.92
CA GLU A 57 6.39 -7.15 -4.40
C GLU A 57 5.37 -6.29 -3.65
N ALA A 58 5.85 -5.33 -2.86
CA ALA A 58 4.97 -4.40 -2.17
C ALA A 58 4.11 -3.62 -3.16
N ALA A 59 4.72 -3.15 -4.25
CA ALA A 59 3.99 -2.41 -5.29
C ALA A 59 2.90 -3.27 -5.91
N TYR A 60 3.15 -4.55 -6.11
CA TYR A 60 2.13 -5.47 -6.62
C TYR A 60 0.89 -5.47 -5.72
N TRP A 61 1.10 -5.65 -4.41
CA TRP A 61 -0.02 -5.74 -3.47
C TRP A 61 -0.78 -4.41 -3.34
N TYR A 62 -0.08 -3.30 -3.31
CA TYR A 62 -0.75 -2.00 -3.26
C TYR A 62 -1.52 -1.70 -4.55
N THR A 63 -1.02 -2.16 -5.69
CA THR A 63 -1.75 -2.05 -6.97
C THR A 63 -3.03 -2.88 -6.90
N GLN A 64 -2.97 -4.08 -6.33
CA GLN A 64 -4.15 -4.91 -6.14
C GLN A 64 -5.16 -4.22 -5.22
N ALA A 65 -4.69 -3.54 -4.18
CA ALA A 65 -5.57 -2.79 -3.29
C ALA A 65 -6.34 -1.71 -4.04
N LEU A 66 -5.69 -0.99 -4.95
CA LEU A 66 -6.35 0.03 -5.77
C LEU A 66 -7.40 -0.56 -6.71
N SER A 67 -7.21 -1.80 -7.13
CA SER A 67 -8.16 -2.51 -8.02
C SER A 67 -9.32 -3.12 -7.26
N SER A 68 -9.23 -3.20 -5.94
CA SER A 68 -10.25 -3.82 -5.10
C SER A 68 -11.43 -2.87 -4.88
N ARG A 69 -12.57 -3.44 -4.54
CA ARG A 69 -13.77 -2.67 -4.20
C ARG A 69 -14.15 -2.92 -2.74
N PRO A 70 -14.52 -1.85 -2.01
CA PRO A 70 -14.99 -2.02 -0.63
C PRO A 70 -16.26 -2.86 -0.57
N ALA A 71 -16.40 -3.66 0.48
CA ALA A 71 -17.59 -4.47 0.71
C ALA A 71 -18.66 -3.62 1.42
N GLU A 72 -19.25 -2.69 0.72
CA GLU A 72 -20.14 -1.68 1.31
C GLU A 72 -21.48 -2.22 1.82
N GLN A 73 -21.95 -3.33 1.26
CA GLN A 73 -23.29 -3.83 1.54
C GLN A 73 -23.34 -5.01 2.51
N THR A 74 -22.22 -5.39 3.08
CA THR A 74 -22.15 -6.64 3.84
C THR A 74 -21.97 -6.47 5.34
N GLY A 75 -21.85 -5.23 5.82
CA GLY A 75 -21.61 -4.96 7.23
C GLY A 75 -20.18 -5.25 7.67
N ALA A 76 -19.29 -5.62 6.75
CA ALA A 76 -17.89 -5.82 7.05
C ALA A 76 -17.22 -4.48 7.40
N PHE A 77 -16.21 -4.56 8.26
CA PHE A 77 -15.40 -3.39 8.58
C PHE A 77 -14.59 -2.98 7.34
N VAL A 78 -14.78 -1.74 6.89
CA VAL A 78 -14.11 -1.21 5.71
C VAL A 78 -13.21 -0.04 6.09
N ARG A 79 -11.93 -0.14 5.75
CA ARG A 79 -11.00 0.98 5.88
C ARG A 79 -10.84 1.62 4.51
N LYS A 80 -11.54 2.72 4.29
CA LYS A 80 -11.56 3.40 2.98
C LYS A 80 -10.17 3.75 2.46
N ASP A 81 -9.25 4.13 3.34
CA ASP A 81 -7.90 4.47 2.93
C ASP A 81 -7.16 3.32 2.28
N CYS A 82 -7.53 2.08 2.57
CA CYS A 82 -6.92 0.90 1.95
C CYS A 82 -7.32 0.73 0.47
N TYR A 83 -8.24 1.54 -0.02
CA TYR A 83 -8.73 1.48 -1.41
C TYR A 83 -8.32 2.70 -2.22
N GLY A 84 -7.61 3.63 -1.64
CA GLY A 84 -7.23 4.84 -2.34
C GLY A 84 -5.95 5.46 -1.81
N PHE A 85 -6.05 6.20 -0.71
CA PHE A 85 -4.94 7.01 -0.21
C PHE A 85 -3.73 6.18 0.20
N LEU A 86 -3.92 5.17 1.05
CA LEU A 86 -2.80 4.38 1.60
C LEU A 86 -2.02 3.66 0.50
N PRO A 87 -2.67 2.90 -0.41
CA PRO A 87 -1.90 2.29 -1.48
C PRO A 87 -1.24 3.31 -2.39
N SER A 88 -1.86 4.47 -2.64
CA SER A 88 -1.27 5.48 -3.52
C SER A 88 0.01 6.06 -2.93
N ILE A 89 -0.02 6.43 -1.64
CA ILE A 89 1.18 7.03 -1.03
C ILE A 89 2.30 6.00 -0.88
N GLN A 90 1.95 4.74 -0.62
CA GLN A 90 2.96 3.67 -0.52
C GLN A 90 3.53 3.29 -1.88
N LEU A 91 2.72 3.31 -2.94
CA LEU A 91 3.22 3.10 -4.31
C LEU A 91 4.21 4.19 -4.71
N CYS A 92 3.96 5.43 -4.28
CA CYS A 92 4.91 6.51 -4.48
C CYS A 92 6.28 6.12 -3.91
N VAL A 93 6.32 5.65 -2.67
CA VAL A 93 7.56 5.23 -2.03
C VAL A 93 8.20 4.04 -2.75
N CYS A 94 7.39 3.03 -3.08
CA CYS A 94 7.88 1.83 -3.77
C CYS A 94 8.59 2.18 -5.08
N TYR A 95 7.94 2.97 -5.92
CA TYR A 95 8.49 3.31 -7.21
C TYR A 95 9.71 4.23 -7.09
N ASP A 96 9.71 5.13 -6.12
CA ASP A 96 10.89 5.94 -5.87
C ASP A 96 12.10 5.08 -5.49
N ARG A 97 11.88 4.11 -4.59
CA ARG A 97 12.94 3.18 -4.19
C ARG A 97 13.41 2.29 -5.34
N LEU A 98 12.53 1.97 -6.27
CA LEU A 98 12.87 1.18 -7.46
C LEU A 98 13.53 2.01 -8.56
N GLY A 99 13.63 3.33 -8.38
CA GLY A 99 14.22 4.22 -9.37
C GLY A 99 13.26 4.66 -10.47
N ASP A 100 11.99 4.29 -10.37
CA ASP A 100 10.97 4.71 -11.35
C ASP A 100 10.31 5.99 -10.86
N HIS A 101 11.00 7.10 -11.06
CA HIS A 101 10.56 8.40 -10.55
C HIS A 101 9.30 8.92 -11.25
N ARG A 102 9.06 8.50 -12.50
CA ARG A 102 7.85 8.87 -13.22
C ARG A 102 6.60 8.31 -12.53
N ARG A 103 6.61 7.01 -12.20
CA ARG A 103 5.49 6.39 -11.49
C ARG A 103 5.38 6.90 -10.06
N ALA A 104 6.51 7.14 -9.41
CA ALA A 104 6.52 7.71 -8.07
C ALA A 104 5.79 9.06 -8.06
N TRP A 105 6.10 9.92 -9.01
CA TRP A 105 5.44 11.21 -9.15
C TRP A 105 3.94 11.06 -9.42
N HIS A 106 3.58 10.13 -10.30
CA HIS A 106 2.18 9.85 -10.61
C HIS A 106 1.38 9.51 -9.34
N TYR A 107 1.92 8.62 -8.52
CA TYR A 107 1.23 8.21 -7.29
C TYR A 107 1.29 9.29 -6.21
N HIS A 108 2.33 10.10 -6.21
CA HIS A 108 2.36 11.28 -5.34
C HIS A 108 1.18 12.22 -5.67
N LEU A 109 0.99 12.53 -6.94
CA LEU A 109 -0.12 13.40 -7.36
C LEU A 109 -1.47 12.80 -7.00
N LYS A 110 -1.60 11.48 -7.13
CA LYS A 110 -2.83 10.80 -6.77
C LYS A 110 -3.10 10.89 -5.26
N SER A 111 -2.09 10.67 -4.44
CA SER A 111 -2.22 10.79 -2.98
C SER A 111 -2.51 12.23 -2.56
N GLN A 112 -1.89 13.20 -3.22
CA GLN A 112 -2.11 14.63 -2.97
C GLN A 112 -3.56 15.03 -3.28
N LYS A 113 -4.10 14.50 -4.36
CA LYS A 113 -5.50 14.77 -4.73
C LYS A 113 -6.46 14.24 -3.67
N LEU A 114 -6.14 13.08 -3.08
CA LEU A 114 -7.00 12.46 -2.07
C LEU A 114 -6.89 13.14 -0.71
N LYS A 115 -5.68 13.48 -0.28
CA LYS A 115 -5.44 14.12 1.02
C LYS A 115 -4.34 15.18 0.91
N PRO A 116 -4.64 16.37 0.35
CA PRO A 116 -3.61 17.38 0.10
C PRO A 116 -2.92 17.90 1.36
N GLU A 117 -3.60 17.87 2.50
CA GLU A 117 -3.06 18.40 3.76
C GLU A 117 -2.33 17.37 4.60
N HIS A 118 -2.28 16.12 4.16
CA HIS A 118 -1.64 15.06 4.93
C HIS A 118 -0.13 15.32 5.05
N PRO A 119 0.46 15.18 6.26
CA PRO A 119 1.90 15.46 6.46
C PRO A 119 2.81 14.67 5.53
N SER A 120 2.53 13.41 5.27
CA SER A 120 3.35 12.58 4.37
C SER A 120 3.29 13.08 2.94
N VAL A 121 2.13 13.60 2.49
CA VAL A 121 2.00 14.19 1.17
C VAL A 121 2.86 15.44 1.06
N ARG A 122 2.84 16.29 2.09
CA ARG A 122 3.65 17.50 2.11
C ARG A 122 5.14 17.19 2.10
N GLN A 123 5.56 16.17 2.86
CA GLN A 123 6.95 15.72 2.86
C GLN A 123 7.37 15.22 1.48
N ASN A 124 6.52 14.44 0.84
CA ASN A 124 6.80 13.93 -0.50
C ASN A 124 6.88 15.06 -1.52
N GLN A 125 6.02 16.06 -1.42
CA GLN A 125 6.07 17.22 -2.30
C GLN A 125 7.42 17.92 -2.19
N THR A 126 7.88 18.18 -0.98
CA THR A 126 9.18 18.80 -0.73
C THR A 126 10.32 17.95 -1.30
N TYR A 127 10.26 16.66 -1.09
CA TYR A 127 11.26 15.72 -1.59
C TYR A 127 11.36 15.75 -3.12
N PHE A 128 10.23 15.71 -3.82
CA PHE A 128 10.23 15.74 -5.28
C PHE A 128 10.66 17.10 -5.84
N GLU A 129 10.27 18.18 -5.18
CA GLU A 129 10.73 19.50 -5.57
C GLU A 129 12.26 19.62 -5.47
N HIS A 130 12.83 19.08 -4.39
CA HIS A 130 14.28 19.05 -4.22
C HIS A 130 14.95 18.23 -5.32
N LYS A 131 14.41 17.07 -5.63
CA LYS A 131 14.97 16.19 -6.68
C LYS A 131 14.93 16.86 -8.05
N LEU A 132 13.87 17.59 -8.37
CA LEU A 132 13.77 18.29 -9.64
C LEU A 132 14.79 19.42 -9.74
N LYS A 133 15.10 20.08 -8.61
CA LYS A 133 16.11 21.15 -8.58
C LYS A 133 17.54 20.61 -8.61
N HIS A 134 17.75 19.39 -8.15
CA HIS A 134 19.08 18.77 -8.04
C HIS A 134 19.11 17.39 -8.69
N PRO A 135 18.84 17.30 -10.01
CA PRO A 135 18.74 16.00 -10.67
C PRO A 135 20.05 15.21 -10.68
N ALA A 136 21.19 15.89 -10.53
CA ALA A 136 22.50 15.22 -10.50
C ALA A 136 22.76 14.45 -9.21
N GLU A 137 22.03 14.72 -8.16
CA GLU A 137 22.18 14.04 -6.86
C GLU A 137 21.43 12.72 -6.78
N GLY A 138 20.60 12.45 -7.76
CA GLY A 138 19.76 11.26 -7.74
C GLY A 138 19.83 10.52 -9.05
N GLN A 139 18.90 9.61 -9.22
CA GLN A 139 18.74 8.91 -10.48
C GLN A 139 18.36 9.88 -11.60
N PRO A 140 18.78 9.60 -12.83
CA PRO A 140 18.27 10.36 -13.96
C PRO A 140 16.76 10.33 -13.93
N SER A 141 16.17 11.50 -13.77
CA SER A 141 14.74 11.58 -13.63
C SER A 141 14.03 11.30 -14.94
N ALA A 142 13.04 10.44 -14.89
CA ALA A 142 12.13 10.21 -16.00
C ALA A 142 10.93 11.17 -15.96
N LEU A 143 10.90 12.04 -15.00
CA LEU A 143 9.80 12.99 -14.79
C LEU A 143 9.74 14.10 -15.90
#